data_c42a84a94ddd41e77af5c0e2c41b736d
#
_entry.id   c42a84a94ddd41e77af5c0e2c41b736d
#
_cell.length_a   1.000
_cell.length_b   1.000
_cell.length_c   1.000
_cell.angle_alpha   90.00
_cell.angle_beta   90.00
_cell.angle_gamma   90.00
#
_symmetry.space_group_name_H-M   'P 1'
#
loop_
_entity.id
_entity.type
_entity.pdbx_description
1 polymer ?
#
loop_
_entity_poly.entity_id
_entity_poly.type
_entity_poly.pdbx_seq_one_letter_code
_entity_poly.pdbx_strand_id
1 'polypeptide(L)'
;MRILFLGDIVGPSGCEAVRKNLENQIKINKINFVIVNGENSADQGVGITEKISKDFFNCGVDVITTGNHVWDQKEAIDYINKEKRLLRPYNLISPSPGKGFEIFSSKNGY
;
A
#
# COMPACT_ATOMS: atom_id res chain seq x y z
N MET A 1 -0.43 12.63 16.59
CA MET A 1 -0.60 11.51 15.62
C MET A 1 0.73 10.79 15.44
N ARG A 2 0.71 9.43 15.39
CA ARG A 2 1.89 8.60 15.07
C ARG A 2 1.66 7.88 13.77
N ILE A 3 2.56 8.05 12.82
CA ILE A 3 2.50 7.44 11.49
C ILE A 3 3.62 6.42 11.39
N LEU A 4 3.31 5.22 10.92
CA LEU A 4 4.30 4.22 10.52
C LEU A 4 4.39 4.21 8.99
N PHE A 5 5.60 4.38 8.47
CA PHE A 5 5.87 4.22 7.05
C PHE A 5 6.80 3.02 6.83
N LEU A 6 6.36 2.06 6.03
CA LEU A 6 7.16 0.92 5.61
C LEU A 6 7.53 1.09 4.13
N GLY A 7 8.82 1.28 3.87
CA GLY A 7 9.33 1.44 2.52
C GLY A 7 9.58 0.10 1.84
N ASP A 8 9.39 0.08 0.54
CA ASP A 8 9.83 -0.96 -0.40
C ASP A 8 9.61 -2.42 0.07
N ILE A 9 8.36 -2.80 0.19
CA ILE A 9 8.00 -4.19 0.51
C ILE A 9 8.25 -5.05 -0.74
N VAL A 10 9.21 -5.96 -0.66
CA VAL A 10 9.65 -6.76 -1.81
C VAL A 10 9.24 -8.22 -1.66
N GLY A 11 8.43 -8.69 -2.61
CA GLY A 11 8.09 -10.10 -2.79
C GLY A 11 7.43 -10.80 -1.61
N PRO A 12 7.36 -12.15 -1.64
CA PRO A 12 6.68 -12.92 -0.60
C PRO A 12 7.26 -12.75 0.80
N SER A 13 8.57 -12.64 0.93
CA SER A 13 9.24 -12.48 2.23
C SER A 13 8.92 -11.14 2.88
N GLY A 14 8.92 -10.05 2.09
CA GLY A 14 8.52 -8.74 2.57
C GLY A 14 7.05 -8.70 2.99
N CYS A 15 6.16 -9.26 2.17
CA CYS A 15 4.74 -9.39 2.50
C CYS A 15 4.50 -10.20 3.78
N GLU A 16 5.22 -11.30 3.96
CA GLU A 16 5.11 -12.12 5.17
C GLU A 16 5.57 -11.38 6.41
N ALA A 17 6.69 -10.64 6.32
CA ALA A 17 7.18 -9.83 7.42
C ALA A 17 6.13 -8.80 7.88
N VAL A 18 5.46 -8.13 6.94
CA VAL A 18 4.37 -7.19 7.23
C VAL A 18 3.22 -7.92 7.92
N ARG A 19 2.71 -9.00 7.31
CA ARG A 19 1.57 -9.75 7.86
C ARG A 19 1.80 -10.27 9.28
N LYS A 20 3.01 -10.75 9.57
CA LYS A 20 3.34 -11.33 10.89
C LYS A 20 3.53 -10.28 11.99
N ASN A 21 4.01 -9.10 11.64
CA ASN A 21 4.51 -8.16 12.66
C ASN A 21 3.69 -6.87 12.78
N LEU A 22 2.99 -6.44 11.73
CA LEU A 22 2.39 -5.10 11.67
C LEU A 22 1.39 -4.86 12.81
N GLU A 23 0.48 -5.79 13.06
CA GLU A 23 -0.54 -5.61 14.10
C GLU A 23 0.08 -5.38 15.48
N ASN A 24 1.14 -6.14 15.79
CA ASN A 24 1.87 -5.97 17.05
C ASN A 24 2.58 -4.63 17.14
N GLN A 25 3.22 -4.19 16.04
CA GLN A 25 3.88 -2.88 15.98
C GLN A 25 2.88 -1.73 16.14
N ILE A 26 1.70 -1.83 15.54
CA ILE A 26 0.64 -0.84 15.72
C ILE A 26 0.26 -0.72 17.19
N LYS A 27 0.07 -1.84 17.89
CA LYS A 27 -0.32 -1.87 19.31
C LYS A 27 0.77 -1.31 20.22
N ILE A 28 1.99 -1.82 20.11
CA ILE A 28 3.12 -1.44 20.99
C ILE A 28 3.45 0.06 20.84
N ASN A 29 3.49 0.53 19.59
CA ASN A 29 3.91 1.91 19.30
C ASN A 29 2.73 2.90 19.26
N LYS A 30 1.49 2.44 19.50
CA LYS A 30 0.27 3.27 19.44
C LYS A 30 0.18 4.04 18.10
N ILE A 31 0.36 3.31 16.99
CA ILE A 31 0.32 3.88 15.65
C ILE A 31 -1.11 4.23 15.27
N ASN A 32 -1.31 5.41 14.71
CA ASN A 32 -2.60 5.92 14.30
C ASN A 32 -2.87 5.78 12.79
N PHE A 33 -1.79 5.71 12.00
CA PHE A 33 -1.89 5.62 10.55
C PHE A 33 -0.69 4.86 9.98
N VAL A 34 -0.95 3.93 9.04
CA VAL A 34 0.08 3.08 8.44
C VAL A 34 0.11 3.28 6.93
N ILE A 35 1.28 3.63 6.42
CA ILE A 35 1.54 3.75 4.98
C ILE A 35 2.58 2.70 4.60
N VAL A 36 2.37 1.98 3.52
CA VAL A 36 3.39 1.08 2.96
C VAL A 36 3.68 1.43 1.50
N ASN A 37 4.91 1.30 1.07
CA ASN A 37 5.24 1.26 -0.34
C ASN A 37 5.19 -0.22 -0.79
N GLY A 38 4.23 -0.54 -1.65
CA GLY A 38 3.96 -1.89 -2.12
C GLY A 38 4.31 -2.12 -3.59
N GLU A 39 5.06 -1.22 -4.23
CA GLU A 39 5.32 -1.30 -5.67
C GLU A 39 6.06 -2.56 -6.11
N ASN A 40 6.79 -3.23 -5.21
CA ASN A 40 7.57 -4.44 -5.47
C ASN A 40 7.05 -5.67 -4.72
N SER A 41 5.81 -5.63 -4.22
CA SER A 41 5.27 -6.64 -3.30
C SER A 41 4.77 -7.92 -3.98
N ALA A 42 4.56 -7.92 -5.30
CA ALA A 42 4.17 -9.12 -6.03
C ALA A 42 5.23 -10.23 -5.96
N ASP A 43 4.82 -11.47 -6.21
CA ASP A 43 5.70 -12.65 -6.10
C ASP A 43 6.96 -12.55 -6.96
N GLN A 44 6.88 -11.83 -8.08
CA GLN A 44 8.00 -11.56 -8.98
C GLN A 44 8.96 -10.47 -8.46
N GLY A 45 8.61 -9.80 -7.34
CA GLY A 45 9.38 -8.69 -6.79
C GLY A 45 9.17 -7.35 -7.51
N VAL A 46 8.19 -7.25 -8.41
CA VAL A 46 7.79 -6.03 -9.12
C VAL A 46 6.28 -5.96 -9.28
N GLY A 47 5.71 -4.78 -9.03
CA GLY A 47 4.27 -4.56 -9.06
C GLY A 47 3.55 -5.00 -7.78
N ILE A 48 2.25 -4.83 -7.78
CA ILE A 48 1.35 -5.22 -6.69
C ILE A 48 0.08 -5.85 -7.28
N THR A 49 -0.51 -6.79 -6.56
CA THR A 49 -1.77 -7.44 -6.94
C THR A 49 -2.93 -6.98 -6.07
N GLU A 50 -4.16 -7.19 -6.54
CA GLU A 50 -5.36 -6.95 -5.74
C GLU A 50 -5.33 -7.76 -4.44
N LYS A 51 -4.92 -9.04 -4.53
CA LYS A 51 -4.83 -9.93 -3.35
C LYS A 51 -3.87 -9.38 -2.30
N ILE A 52 -2.66 -8.97 -2.71
CA ILE A 52 -1.65 -8.44 -1.78
C ILE A 52 -2.13 -7.12 -1.16
N SER A 53 -2.77 -6.25 -1.96
CA SER A 53 -3.36 -5.00 -1.45
C SER A 53 -4.41 -5.28 -0.37
N LYS A 54 -5.31 -6.22 -0.61
CA LYS A 54 -6.33 -6.64 0.37
C LYS A 54 -5.71 -7.24 1.63
N ASP A 55 -4.69 -8.08 1.48
CA ASP A 55 -3.95 -8.65 2.62
C ASP A 55 -3.32 -7.56 3.48
N PHE A 56 -2.72 -6.55 2.87
CA PHE A 56 -2.15 -5.40 3.59
C PHE A 56 -3.22 -4.60 4.33
N PHE A 57 -4.32 -4.28 3.70
CA PHE A 57 -5.41 -3.57 4.36
C PHE A 57 -6.00 -4.38 5.53
N ASN A 58 -6.14 -5.68 5.37
CA ASN A 58 -6.65 -6.57 6.41
C ASN A 58 -5.73 -6.66 7.63
N CYS A 59 -4.42 -6.49 7.46
CA CYS A 59 -3.49 -6.50 8.60
C CYS A 59 -3.21 -5.12 9.22
N GLY A 60 -3.89 -4.07 8.74
CA GLY A 60 -3.87 -2.76 9.36
C GLY A 60 -3.17 -1.65 8.60
N VAL A 61 -2.83 -1.87 7.32
CA VAL A 61 -2.36 -0.80 6.43
C VAL A 61 -3.52 0.13 6.08
N ASP A 62 -3.30 1.43 6.14
CA ASP A 62 -4.30 2.44 5.81
C ASP A 62 -4.16 2.91 4.35
N VAL A 63 -2.92 3.03 3.85
CA VAL A 63 -2.63 3.48 2.47
C VAL A 63 -1.44 2.72 1.90
N ILE A 64 -1.54 2.36 0.62
CA ILE A 64 -0.44 1.78 -0.15
C ILE A 64 0.00 2.79 -1.22
N THR A 65 1.28 3.14 -1.21
CA THR A 65 1.91 3.90 -2.30
C THR A 65 2.62 2.95 -3.25
N THR A 66 2.82 3.40 -4.47
CA THR A 66 3.53 2.67 -5.50
C THR A 66 4.60 3.53 -6.18
N GLY A 67 5.23 3.02 -7.22
CA GLY A 67 6.27 3.69 -7.98
C GLY A 67 6.22 3.30 -9.46
N ASN A 68 7.40 3.25 -10.11
CA ASN A 68 7.49 2.96 -11.53
C ASN A 68 7.00 1.55 -11.93
N HIS A 69 6.91 0.61 -11.00
CA HIS A 69 6.40 -0.75 -11.21
C HIS A 69 4.89 -0.90 -11.01
N VAL A 70 4.14 0.21 -10.85
CA VAL A 70 2.69 0.19 -10.57
C VAL A 70 1.87 -0.58 -11.60
N TRP A 71 2.33 -0.66 -12.86
CA TRP A 71 1.62 -1.31 -13.97
C TRP A 71 2.15 -2.71 -14.31
N ASP A 72 3.13 -3.23 -13.59
CA ASP A 72 3.78 -4.50 -13.95
C ASP A 72 2.85 -5.71 -13.75
N GLN A 73 1.87 -5.61 -12.85
CA GLN A 73 0.80 -6.60 -12.72
C GLN A 73 -0.48 -6.06 -13.37
N LYS A 74 -0.92 -6.67 -14.47
CA LYS A 74 -2.04 -6.18 -15.28
C LYS A 74 -3.34 -6.01 -14.49
N GLU A 75 -3.62 -6.88 -13.54
CA GLU A 75 -4.82 -6.80 -12.69
C GLU A 75 -4.85 -5.54 -11.81
N ALA A 76 -3.69 -4.98 -11.49
CA ALA A 76 -3.61 -3.76 -10.70
C ALA A 76 -4.23 -2.55 -11.43
N ILE A 77 -4.21 -2.55 -12.77
CA ILE A 77 -4.74 -1.45 -13.59
C ILE A 77 -6.24 -1.25 -13.33
N ASP A 78 -7.01 -2.33 -13.30
CA ASP A 78 -8.46 -2.24 -13.02
C ASP A 78 -8.74 -2.02 -11.54
N TYR A 79 -7.95 -2.64 -10.68
CA TYR A 79 -8.13 -2.57 -9.23
C TYR A 79 -7.87 -1.18 -8.68
N ILE A 80 -6.83 -0.49 -9.14
CA ILE A 80 -6.45 0.85 -8.67
C ILE A 80 -7.53 1.91 -8.93
N ASN A 81 -8.38 1.71 -9.94
CA ASN A 81 -9.52 2.57 -10.18
C ASN A 81 -10.64 2.43 -9.12
N LYS A 82 -10.70 1.29 -8.45
CA LYS A 82 -11.75 0.94 -7.47
C LYS A 82 -11.30 1.15 -6.03
N GLU A 83 -9.98 1.06 -5.77
CA GLU A 83 -9.43 1.13 -4.40
C GLU A 83 -8.70 2.47 -4.17
N LYS A 84 -9.35 3.38 -3.47
CA LYS A 84 -8.83 4.72 -3.18
C LYS A 84 -7.56 4.72 -2.31
N ARG A 85 -7.31 3.64 -1.57
CA ARG A 85 -6.15 3.51 -0.68
C ARG A 85 -4.90 2.98 -1.39
N LEU A 86 -5.02 2.62 -2.67
CA LEU A 86 -3.90 2.26 -3.52
C LEU A 86 -3.57 3.43 -4.44
N LEU A 87 -2.42 4.09 -4.20
CA LEU A 87 -2.03 5.31 -4.92
C LEU A 87 -0.93 5.02 -5.94
N ARG A 88 -1.11 5.54 -7.16
CA ARG A 88 -0.05 5.61 -8.16
C ARG A 88 0.88 6.80 -7.92
N PRO A 89 2.07 6.87 -8.56
CA PRO A 89 2.86 8.10 -8.58
C PRO A 89 2.05 9.29 -9.13
N TYR A 90 2.14 10.42 -8.46
CA TYR A 90 1.40 11.63 -8.86
C TYR A 90 1.86 12.19 -10.21
N ASN A 91 3.16 12.08 -10.50
CA ASN A 91 3.80 12.62 -11.70
C ASN A 91 3.63 11.78 -12.98
N LEU A 92 2.81 10.74 -12.96
CA LEU A 92 2.46 10.01 -14.18
C LEU A 92 1.57 10.87 -15.09
N ILE A 93 1.73 10.67 -16.42
CA ILE A 93 0.97 11.40 -17.43
C ILE A 93 -0.53 11.15 -17.25
N SER A 94 -1.31 12.24 -17.31
CA SER A 94 -2.77 12.16 -17.31
C SER A 94 -3.30 11.94 -18.75
N PRO A 95 -4.36 11.12 -18.96
CA PRO A 95 -5.04 10.33 -17.94
C PRO A 95 -4.31 9.00 -17.64
N SER A 96 -4.12 8.70 -16.36
CA SER A 96 -3.62 7.40 -15.91
C SER A 96 -4.63 6.78 -14.94
N PRO A 97 -4.77 5.43 -14.88
CA PRO A 97 -5.66 4.78 -13.93
C PRO A 97 -5.35 5.14 -12.48
N GLY A 98 -6.38 5.21 -11.64
CA GLY A 98 -6.25 5.51 -10.22
C GLY A 98 -5.90 6.95 -9.91
N LYS A 99 -5.53 7.19 -8.65
CA LYS A 99 -5.20 8.52 -8.13
C LYS A 99 -3.75 8.59 -7.67
N GLY A 100 -3.13 9.76 -7.83
CA GLY A 100 -1.78 10.03 -7.33
C GLY A 100 -1.76 10.64 -5.93
N PHE A 101 -2.89 11.09 -5.41
CA PHE A 101 -3.07 11.59 -4.04
C PHE A 101 -4.52 11.38 -3.59
N GLU A 102 -4.71 11.34 -2.27
CA GLU A 102 -6.04 11.31 -1.63
C GLU A 102 -5.92 11.82 -0.19
N ILE A 103 -7.02 12.25 0.39
CA ILE A 103 -7.10 12.67 1.79
C ILE A 103 -7.74 11.54 2.59
N PHE A 104 -7.08 11.12 3.66
CA PHE A 104 -7.52 10.05 4.53
C PHE A 104 -7.69 10.52 5.95
N SER A 105 -8.72 10.02 6.62
CA SER A 105 -8.87 10.22 8.07
C SER A 105 -8.10 9.15 8.84
N SER A 106 -7.35 9.59 9.84
CA SER A 106 -6.70 8.64 10.77
C SER A 106 -7.69 8.10 11.79
N LYS A 107 -7.29 7.03 12.50
CA LYS A 107 -8.10 6.42 13.58
C LYS A 107 -8.46 7.40 14.71
N ASN A 108 -7.75 8.53 14.80
CA ASN A 108 -7.97 9.57 15.83
C ASN A 108 -8.71 10.79 15.27
N GLY A 109 -9.29 10.72 14.07
CA GLY A 109 -10.07 11.80 13.47
C GLY A 109 -9.26 12.95 12.87
N TYR A 110 -7.97 12.76 12.63
CA TYR A 110 -7.12 13.71 11.89
C TYR A 110 -7.09 13.38 10.41
#